data_a6fff948de7d71fee2195fa9de336d8f
#
_entry.id   a6fff948de7d71fee2195fa9de336d8f
#
_cell.length_a   1.000
_cell.length_b   1.000
_cell.length_c   1.000
_cell.angle_alpha   90.00
_cell.angle_beta   90.00
_cell.angle_gamma   90.00
#
_symmetry.space_group_name_H-M   'P 1'
#
loop_
_entity.id
_entity.type
_entity.pdbx_description
1 polymer ?
#
loop_
_entity_poly.entity_id
_entity_poly.type
_entity_poly.pdbx_seq_one_letter_code
_entity_poly.pdbx_strand_id
1 'polypeptide(L)'
;MQGLDDRYNACYPPELKPDCPRKMKKLLLPLFALIVTSVTAFSVSAQEIKGDVKAGEKKIDMCIGCHGIAGYQASFPEIYKVPKISGQGGKYIVSALNAYKKGERRHPTMRGIGEALSDQDMADVAAYYEGHGAVAGAQAAGKAPDAPPKVAALITKGACVSCHGDNFSKPIDPSYPKLAGQHADYLFVALKSYKVVNNPQVGRSNGVMAGIAKQFTNAELKEMANYISDLPGEMKVVPQSLLRSAAR
;
A
#
# COMPACT_ATOMS: atom_id res chain seq x y z
N MET A 1 38.66 34.54 24.79
CA MET A 1 37.85 33.84 23.79
C MET A 1 38.07 34.52 22.46
N GLN A 2 39.20 34.27 21.84
CA GLN A 2 39.64 34.77 20.54
C GLN A 2 40.20 33.53 19.83
N GLY A 3 39.75 33.24 18.60
CA GLY A 3 40.43 32.21 17.81
C GLY A 3 39.52 31.27 17.04
N LEU A 4 38.62 31.78 16.16
CA LEU A 4 37.88 30.96 15.18
C LEU A 4 37.54 31.71 13.88
N ASP A 5 38.37 32.70 13.47
CA ASP A 5 38.05 33.54 12.29
C ASP A 5 39.11 33.57 11.18
N ASP A 6 40.16 32.73 11.25
CA ASP A 6 41.29 32.83 10.32
C ASP A 6 41.36 31.72 9.23
N ARG A 7 40.33 30.99 8.97
CA ARG A 7 40.36 29.90 7.94
C ARG A 7 39.49 30.09 6.73
N TYR A 8 38.80 31.22 6.59
CA TYR A 8 37.93 31.49 5.45
C TYR A 8 38.50 32.43 4.38
N ASN A 9 39.68 32.99 4.57
CA ASN A 9 40.24 34.00 3.66
C ASN A 9 41.39 33.54 2.75
N ALA A 10 41.60 32.25 2.55
CA ALA A 10 42.80 31.75 1.86
C ALA A 10 42.55 31.21 0.44
N CYS A 11 41.44 31.47 -0.21
CA CYS A 11 41.18 30.98 -1.60
C CYS A 11 40.41 31.96 -2.50
N TYR A 12 40.83 33.24 -2.54
CA TYR A 12 40.44 34.11 -3.65
C TYR A 12 41.66 34.86 -4.20
N PRO A 13 42.10 34.58 -5.43
CA PRO A 13 43.10 35.42 -6.09
C PRO A 13 42.49 36.74 -6.54
N PRO A 14 43.27 37.86 -6.50
CA PRO A 14 42.75 39.17 -6.85
C PRO A 14 42.62 39.40 -8.36
N GLU A 15 41.58 40.13 -8.71
CA GLU A 15 41.39 40.91 -9.94
C GLU A 15 41.48 40.19 -11.30
N LEU A 16 40.34 39.77 -11.80
CA LEU A 16 40.10 39.57 -13.23
C LEU A 16 39.58 40.89 -13.84
N LYS A 17 40.47 41.60 -14.51
CA LYS A 17 40.13 42.78 -15.34
C LYS A 17 39.29 42.34 -16.55
N PRO A 18 38.26 43.08 -16.93
CA PRO A 18 37.49 42.80 -18.14
C PRO A 18 38.21 43.40 -19.36
N ASP A 19 38.94 42.58 -20.12
CA ASP A 19 39.26 42.87 -21.51
C ASP A 19 40.18 41.80 -22.09
N CYS A 20 39.60 40.77 -22.69
CA CYS A 20 40.31 40.01 -23.70
C CYS A 20 39.26 39.32 -24.64
N PRO A 21 39.10 39.74 -25.90
CA PRO A 21 38.21 39.09 -26.83
C PRO A 21 38.85 37.76 -27.29
N ARG A 22 38.49 36.64 -26.68
CA ARG A 22 38.85 35.31 -27.14
C ARG A 22 38.06 34.99 -28.41
N LYS A 23 38.72 35.08 -29.58
CA LYS A 23 38.26 34.46 -30.82
C LYS A 23 38.09 32.95 -30.60
N MET A 24 36.92 32.51 -30.22
CA MET A 24 36.57 31.09 -30.20
C MET A 24 36.46 30.57 -31.64
N LYS A 25 37.37 29.71 -31.99
CA LYS A 25 37.40 29.04 -33.28
C LYS A 25 36.12 28.21 -33.47
N LYS A 26 35.39 28.43 -34.55
CA LYS A 26 34.14 27.78 -35.00
C LYS A 26 34.25 26.27 -35.27
N LEU A 27 35.22 25.56 -34.67
CA LEU A 27 35.53 24.16 -34.99
C LEU A 27 35.02 23.14 -33.96
N LEU A 28 34.37 23.59 -32.85
CA LEU A 28 33.89 22.69 -31.81
C LEU A 28 32.36 22.43 -31.80
N LEU A 29 31.60 23.12 -32.68
CA LEU A 29 30.15 22.92 -32.75
C LEU A 29 29.70 21.58 -33.35
N PRO A 30 30.40 20.93 -34.32
CA PRO A 30 29.91 19.66 -34.85
C PRO A 30 30.17 18.46 -33.94
N LEU A 31 31.10 18.55 -32.96
CA LEU A 31 31.38 17.40 -32.06
C LEU A 31 30.38 17.27 -30.91
N PHE A 32 29.73 18.37 -30.51
CA PHE A 32 28.72 18.36 -29.45
C PHE A 32 27.37 17.85 -29.96
N ALA A 33 27.07 18.03 -31.26
CA ALA A 33 25.81 17.53 -31.84
C ALA A 33 25.78 16.02 -32.04
N LEU A 34 26.94 15.34 -32.08
CA LEU A 34 27.01 13.87 -32.27
C LEU A 34 26.88 13.09 -30.94
N ILE A 35 27.08 13.73 -29.81
CA ILE A 35 26.99 13.08 -28.48
C ILE A 35 25.55 13.09 -27.92
N VAL A 36 24.70 13.99 -28.39
CA VAL A 36 23.31 14.13 -27.89
C VAL A 36 22.35 13.10 -28.50
N THR A 37 22.71 12.42 -29.58
CA THR A 37 21.81 11.50 -30.31
C THR A 37 21.91 10.03 -29.88
N SER A 38 22.73 9.66 -28.87
CA SER A 38 22.89 8.26 -28.43
C SER A 38 22.36 7.98 -27.03
N VAL A 39 21.59 8.87 -26.41
CA VAL A 39 20.77 8.50 -25.25
C VAL A 39 19.48 7.89 -25.77
N THR A 40 19.56 6.66 -26.30
CA THR A 40 18.39 5.80 -26.39
C THR A 40 17.92 5.59 -24.96
N ALA A 41 16.83 6.24 -24.60
CA ALA A 41 16.11 5.97 -23.37
C ALA A 41 15.72 4.49 -23.39
N PHE A 42 16.51 3.65 -22.73
CA PHE A 42 16.04 2.35 -22.31
C PHE A 42 14.91 2.62 -21.34
N SER A 43 13.69 2.70 -21.84
CA SER A 43 12.49 2.56 -21.04
C SER A 43 12.55 1.14 -20.46
N VAL A 44 13.12 1.00 -19.27
CA VAL A 44 12.95 -0.21 -18.46
C VAL A 44 11.47 -0.23 -18.10
N SER A 45 10.68 -0.83 -18.99
CA SER A 45 9.33 -1.23 -18.63
C SER A 45 9.49 -2.26 -17.52
N ALA A 46 9.19 -1.88 -16.29
CA ALA A 46 9.08 -2.83 -15.20
C ALA A 46 7.98 -3.82 -15.59
N GLN A 47 8.38 -5.02 -16.02
CA GLN A 47 7.45 -6.07 -16.40
C GLN A 47 6.64 -6.43 -15.15
N GLU A 48 5.32 -6.31 -15.23
CA GLU A 48 4.43 -6.70 -14.13
C GLU A 48 4.63 -8.21 -13.85
N ILE A 49 5.02 -8.53 -12.63
CA ILE A 49 5.24 -9.92 -12.20
C ILE A 49 3.88 -10.61 -12.14
N LYS A 50 3.69 -11.60 -12.99
CA LYS A 50 2.47 -12.41 -13.02
C LYS A 50 2.54 -13.49 -11.94
N GLY A 51 1.52 -13.54 -11.05
CA GLY A 51 1.40 -14.55 -10.02
C GLY A 51 0.84 -15.88 -10.57
N ASP A 52 1.29 -16.99 -9.96
CA ASP A 52 0.79 -18.35 -10.21
C ASP A 52 -0.01 -18.84 -8.99
N VAL A 53 -1.28 -19.19 -9.21
CA VAL A 53 -2.19 -19.64 -8.15
C VAL A 53 -1.73 -20.92 -7.47
N LYS A 54 -1.19 -21.90 -8.24
CA LYS A 54 -0.73 -23.18 -7.69
C LYS A 54 0.58 -23.01 -6.90
N ALA A 55 1.45 -22.13 -7.34
CA ALA A 55 2.64 -21.76 -6.59
C ALA A 55 2.25 -21.02 -5.30
N GLY A 56 1.28 -20.12 -5.37
CA GLY A 56 0.71 -19.41 -4.22
C GLY A 56 0.15 -20.37 -3.17
N GLU A 57 -0.63 -21.37 -3.59
CA GLU A 57 -1.20 -22.38 -2.68
C GLU A 57 -0.15 -23.09 -1.82
N LYS A 58 1.07 -23.22 -2.31
CA LYS A 58 2.19 -23.86 -1.58
C LYS A 58 2.92 -22.91 -0.62
N LYS A 59 2.60 -21.62 -0.66
CA LYS A 59 3.31 -20.56 0.09
C LYS A 59 2.47 -19.92 1.20
N ILE A 60 1.23 -20.35 1.37
CA ILE A 60 0.26 -19.68 2.26
C ILE A 60 0.27 -20.20 3.70
N ASP A 61 1.07 -21.20 4.06
CA ASP A 61 1.03 -21.85 5.38
C ASP A 61 1.20 -20.83 6.52
N MET A 62 2.07 -19.84 6.36
CA MET A 62 2.23 -18.76 7.34
C MET A 62 1.02 -17.80 7.38
N CYS A 63 0.28 -17.69 6.29
CA CYS A 63 -0.87 -16.78 6.19
C CYS A 63 -2.11 -17.38 6.85
N ILE A 64 -2.40 -18.67 6.58
CA ILE A 64 -3.61 -19.35 7.06
C ILE A 64 -3.64 -19.51 8.58
N GLY A 65 -2.47 -19.57 9.24
CA GLY A 65 -2.35 -19.63 10.70
C GLY A 65 -2.99 -18.44 11.44
N CYS A 66 -3.21 -17.34 10.73
CA CYS A 66 -3.89 -16.16 11.27
C CYS A 66 -5.12 -15.79 10.41
N HIS A 67 -4.96 -15.64 9.10
CA HIS A 67 -6.01 -15.18 8.19
C HIS A 67 -7.06 -16.25 7.84
N GLY A 68 -6.77 -17.52 8.07
CA GLY A 68 -7.67 -18.65 7.84
C GLY A 68 -8.47 -19.10 9.08
N ILE A 69 -8.33 -18.44 10.22
CA ILE A 69 -9.01 -18.81 11.46
C ILE A 69 -10.14 -17.82 11.75
N ALA A 70 -11.37 -18.31 11.78
CA ALA A 70 -12.53 -17.47 12.06
C ALA A 70 -12.43 -16.88 13.48
N GLY A 71 -12.59 -15.55 13.58
CA GLY A 71 -12.55 -14.84 14.85
C GLY A 71 -11.15 -14.66 15.46
N TYR A 72 -10.07 -15.10 14.79
CA TYR A 72 -8.72 -14.89 15.28
C TYR A 72 -8.40 -13.40 15.48
N GLN A 73 -7.82 -13.05 16.61
CA GLN A 73 -7.55 -11.68 17.01
C GLN A 73 -6.05 -11.42 17.14
N ALA A 74 -5.61 -10.28 16.65
CA ALA A 74 -4.33 -9.68 16.99
C ALA A 74 -4.49 -8.88 18.31
N SER A 75 -3.43 -8.81 19.10
CA SER A 75 -3.40 -8.03 20.34
C SER A 75 -2.56 -6.76 20.25
N PHE A 76 -1.96 -6.51 19.10
CA PHE A 76 -1.09 -5.35 18.86
C PHE A 76 -1.51 -4.57 17.62
N PRO A 77 -1.60 -3.22 17.69
CA PRO A 77 -1.37 -2.32 18.85
C PRO A 77 -2.55 -2.31 19.83
N GLU A 78 -3.62 -2.93 19.52
CA GLU A 78 -4.84 -3.14 20.29
C GLU A 78 -5.53 -4.43 19.81
N ILE A 79 -6.58 -4.88 20.49
CA ILE A 79 -7.31 -6.11 20.12
C ILE A 79 -8.22 -5.81 18.92
N TYR A 80 -8.04 -6.57 17.83
CA TYR A 80 -8.91 -6.54 16.66
C TYR A 80 -8.80 -7.86 15.89
N LYS A 81 -9.84 -8.21 15.12
CA LYS A 81 -9.83 -9.40 14.25
C LYS A 81 -8.81 -9.25 13.12
N VAL A 82 -8.03 -10.30 12.89
CA VAL A 82 -7.14 -10.37 11.75
C VAL A 82 -7.94 -10.23 10.46
N PRO A 83 -7.53 -9.37 9.51
CA PRO A 83 -8.36 -9.03 8.38
C PRO A 83 -8.61 -10.21 7.43
N LYS A 84 -9.79 -10.20 6.82
CA LYS A 84 -10.13 -11.08 5.71
C LYS A 84 -9.25 -10.73 4.50
N ILE A 85 -8.64 -11.74 3.88
CA ILE A 85 -7.81 -11.56 2.68
C ILE A 85 -8.27 -12.43 1.51
N SER A 86 -9.02 -13.51 1.73
CA SER A 86 -9.62 -14.30 0.66
C SER A 86 -10.69 -13.50 -0.06
N GLY A 87 -10.58 -13.39 -1.39
CA GLY A 87 -11.42 -12.55 -2.23
C GLY A 87 -10.98 -11.07 -2.34
N GLN A 88 -9.88 -10.67 -1.68
CA GLN A 88 -9.29 -9.34 -1.83
C GLN A 88 -8.54 -9.22 -3.18
N GLY A 89 -8.49 -8.02 -3.77
CA GLY A 89 -7.80 -7.79 -5.04
C GLY A 89 -6.31 -8.13 -4.98
N GLY A 90 -5.82 -8.88 -5.97
CA GLY A 90 -4.44 -9.36 -6.01
C GLY A 90 -3.43 -8.22 -6.02
N LYS A 91 -3.63 -7.20 -6.85
CA LYS A 91 -2.74 -6.02 -6.89
C LYS A 91 -2.69 -5.27 -5.56
N TYR A 92 -3.83 -5.21 -4.84
CA TYR A 92 -3.82 -4.63 -3.51
C TYR A 92 -3.05 -5.49 -2.51
N ILE A 93 -3.15 -6.82 -2.57
CA ILE A 93 -2.39 -7.72 -1.68
C ILE A 93 -0.88 -7.51 -1.90
N VAL A 94 -0.42 -7.48 -3.15
CA VAL A 94 1.00 -7.19 -3.49
C VAL A 94 1.41 -5.83 -2.94
N SER A 95 0.61 -4.78 -3.18
CA SER A 95 0.87 -3.42 -2.68
C SER A 95 0.96 -3.39 -1.15
N ALA A 96 0.06 -4.11 -0.45
CA ALA A 96 0.05 -4.18 0.99
C ALA A 96 1.27 -4.89 1.57
N LEU A 97 1.68 -6.04 0.99
CA LEU A 97 2.87 -6.79 1.41
C LEU A 97 4.15 -5.97 1.20
N ASN A 98 4.27 -5.31 0.05
CA ASN A 98 5.37 -4.39 -0.22
C ASN A 98 5.41 -3.21 0.77
N ALA A 99 4.25 -2.64 1.12
CA ALA A 99 4.18 -1.57 2.10
C ALA A 99 4.62 -2.02 3.51
N TYR A 100 4.35 -3.26 3.90
CA TYR A 100 4.89 -3.85 5.13
C TYR A 100 6.40 -4.06 5.04
N LYS A 101 6.91 -4.63 3.95
CA LYS A 101 8.33 -4.84 3.69
C LYS A 101 9.13 -3.54 3.75
N LYS A 102 8.59 -2.46 3.17
CA LYS A 102 9.21 -1.12 3.16
C LYS A 102 9.00 -0.32 4.45
N GLY A 103 8.21 -0.81 5.41
CA GLY A 103 7.87 -0.08 6.63
C GLY A 103 6.88 1.08 6.43
N GLU A 104 6.25 1.21 5.26
CA GLU A 104 5.16 2.16 4.98
C GLU A 104 3.88 1.78 5.74
N ARG A 105 3.66 0.47 5.95
CA ARG A 105 2.74 -0.08 6.93
C ARG A 105 3.53 -0.69 8.07
N ARG A 106 3.41 -0.12 9.25
CA ARG A 106 4.16 -0.57 10.43
C ARG A 106 3.29 -1.50 11.26
N HIS A 107 3.63 -2.76 11.24
CA HIS A 107 3.06 -3.83 12.05
C HIS A 107 4.12 -4.94 12.15
N PRO A 108 4.70 -5.21 13.32
CA PRO A 108 5.87 -6.08 13.47
C PRO A 108 5.71 -7.45 12.81
N THR A 109 4.61 -8.15 13.10
CA THR A 109 4.34 -9.49 12.52
C THR A 109 4.27 -9.44 10.99
N MET A 110 3.47 -8.53 10.43
CA MET A 110 3.30 -8.45 8.98
C MET A 110 4.54 -7.92 8.26
N ARG A 111 5.37 -7.14 8.94
CA ARG A 111 6.67 -6.73 8.43
C ARG A 111 7.58 -7.94 8.26
N GLY A 112 7.70 -8.80 9.29
CA GLY A 112 8.51 -10.03 9.20
C GLY A 112 8.03 -10.95 8.07
N ILE A 113 6.71 -11.11 7.90
CA ILE A 113 6.14 -11.85 6.77
C ILE A 113 6.53 -11.22 5.42
N GLY A 114 6.34 -9.90 5.27
CA GLY A 114 6.66 -9.20 4.02
C GLY A 114 8.14 -9.22 3.68
N GLU A 115 9.03 -9.12 4.67
CA GLU A 115 10.49 -9.20 4.48
C GLU A 115 10.95 -10.58 4.01
N ALA A 116 10.25 -11.65 4.41
CA ALA A 116 10.56 -13.03 4.03
C ALA A 116 10.14 -13.40 2.60
N LEU A 117 9.27 -12.59 1.96
CA LEU A 117 8.75 -12.88 0.63
C LEU A 117 9.56 -12.16 -0.46
N SER A 118 9.86 -12.88 -1.55
CA SER A 118 10.29 -12.27 -2.82
C SER A 118 9.10 -11.61 -3.52
N ASP A 119 9.38 -10.79 -4.52
CA ASP A 119 8.31 -10.13 -5.31
C ASP A 119 7.46 -11.18 -6.06
N GLN A 120 8.06 -12.29 -6.53
CA GLN A 120 7.34 -13.40 -7.13
C GLN A 120 6.46 -14.11 -6.11
N ASP A 121 6.95 -14.34 -4.88
CA ASP A 121 6.14 -14.97 -3.83
C ASP A 121 4.93 -14.10 -3.47
N MET A 122 5.10 -12.79 -3.39
CA MET A 122 3.99 -11.85 -3.17
C MET A 122 2.96 -11.92 -4.29
N ALA A 123 3.40 -12.01 -5.56
CA ALA A 123 2.52 -12.14 -6.71
C ALA A 123 1.75 -13.46 -6.69
N ASP A 124 2.41 -14.58 -6.37
CA ASP A 124 1.80 -15.91 -6.33
C ASP A 124 0.76 -16.01 -5.20
N VAL A 125 1.12 -15.56 -4.00
CA VAL A 125 0.20 -15.52 -2.84
C VAL A 125 -1.01 -14.61 -3.13
N ALA A 126 -0.77 -13.47 -3.78
CA ALA A 126 -1.84 -12.55 -4.17
C ALA A 126 -2.79 -13.17 -5.18
N ALA A 127 -2.27 -13.83 -6.22
CA ALA A 127 -3.08 -14.55 -7.22
C ALA A 127 -3.93 -15.66 -6.57
N TYR A 128 -3.38 -16.39 -5.60
CA TYR A 128 -4.12 -17.38 -4.84
C TYR A 128 -5.28 -16.77 -4.05
N TYR A 129 -5.02 -15.74 -3.24
CA TYR A 129 -6.03 -15.14 -2.36
C TYR A 129 -7.10 -14.36 -3.12
N GLU A 130 -6.80 -13.82 -4.29
CA GLU A 130 -7.79 -13.12 -5.11
C GLU A 130 -8.94 -14.05 -5.52
N GLY A 131 -8.64 -15.27 -5.92
CA GLY A 131 -9.65 -16.30 -6.26
C GLY A 131 -10.13 -17.14 -5.09
N HIS A 132 -9.43 -17.11 -3.96
CA HIS A 132 -9.69 -18.00 -2.83
C HIS A 132 -11.01 -17.66 -2.12
N GLY A 133 -11.86 -18.65 -1.95
CA GLY A 133 -13.19 -18.47 -1.33
C GLY A 133 -14.24 -17.89 -2.28
N ALA A 134 -13.91 -17.72 -3.56
CA ALA A 134 -14.91 -17.37 -4.57
C ALA A 134 -15.95 -18.49 -4.69
N VAL A 135 -17.23 -18.12 -4.66
CA VAL A 135 -18.34 -19.04 -4.91
C VAL A 135 -18.74 -18.87 -6.37
N ALA A 136 -18.70 -19.95 -7.15
CA ALA A 136 -19.14 -19.91 -8.53
C ALA A 136 -20.61 -19.43 -8.57
N GLY A 137 -20.89 -18.40 -9.40
CA GLY A 137 -22.22 -17.80 -9.50
C GLY A 137 -22.57 -16.79 -8.39
N ALA A 138 -21.68 -16.51 -7.45
CA ALA A 138 -21.90 -15.40 -6.52
C ALA A 138 -21.94 -14.09 -7.31
N GLN A 139 -23.07 -13.39 -7.23
CA GLN A 139 -23.17 -12.06 -7.82
C GLN A 139 -22.22 -11.13 -7.08
N ALA A 140 -21.47 -10.31 -7.84
CA ALA A 140 -20.76 -9.20 -7.26
C ALA A 140 -21.71 -8.38 -6.38
N ALA A 141 -21.22 -7.95 -5.22
CA ALA A 141 -22.01 -7.14 -4.31
C ALA A 141 -22.75 -6.04 -5.07
N GLY A 142 -24.09 -6.04 -4.96
CA GLY A 142 -24.96 -5.04 -5.59
C GLY A 142 -24.71 -3.63 -5.02
N LYS A 143 -25.64 -2.72 -5.31
CA LYS A 143 -25.61 -1.39 -4.68
C LYS A 143 -25.57 -1.54 -3.14
N ALA A 144 -24.70 -0.78 -2.50
CA ALA A 144 -24.65 -0.73 -1.05
C ALA A 144 -26.02 -0.25 -0.50
N PRO A 145 -26.54 -0.83 0.61
CA PRO A 145 -27.68 -0.26 1.30
C PRO A 145 -27.39 1.18 1.72
N ASP A 146 -28.45 1.98 1.80
CA ASP A 146 -28.28 3.39 2.14
C ASP A 146 -27.69 3.54 3.56
N ALA A 147 -26.70 4.38 3.68
CA ALA A 147 -26.08 4.68 4.97
C ALA A 147 -27.01 5.53 5.85
N PRO A 148 -26.98 5.35 7.19
CA PRO A 148 -27.62 6.32 8.09
C PRO A 148 -27.17 7.75 7.75
N PRO A 149 -28.05 8.76 7.84
CA PRO A 149 -27.75 10.13 7.36
C PRO A 149 -26.43 10.70 7.88
N LYS A 150 -26.10 10.46 9.14
CA LYS A 150 -24.83 10.89 9.73
C LYS A 150 -23.64 10.23 9.05
N VAL A 151 -23.70 8.91 8.83
CA VAL A 151 -22.61 8.16 8.18
C VAL A 151 -22.49 8.53 6.71
N ALA A 152 -23.60 8.73 6.01
CA ALA A 152 -23.61 9.22 4.63
C ALA A 152 -22.89 10.57 4.49
N ALA A 153 -23.14 11.49 5.41
CA ALA A 153 -22.43 12.77 5.45
C ALA A 153 -20.92 12.63 5.67
N LEU A 154 -20.49 11.68 6.54
CA LEU A 154 -19.06 11.39 6.77
C LEU A 154 -18.40 10.79 5.53
N ILE A 155 -19.06 9.83 4.87
CA ILE A 155 -18.57 9.18 3.64
C ILE A 155 -18.44 10.22 2.51
N THR A 156 -19.42 11.11 2.37
CA THR A 156 -19.40 12.21 1.39
C THR A 156 -18.26 13.18 1.69
N LYS A 157 -18.09 13.61 2.95
CA LYS A 157 -17.01 14.49 3.39
C LYS A 157 -15.63 13.91 3.08
N GLY A 158 -15.44 12.60 3.27
CA GLY A 158 -14.19 11.89 2.97
C GLY A 158 -14.03 11.50 1.50
N ALA A 159 -15.03 11.74 0.65
CA ALA A 159 -15.06 11.29 -0.75
C ALA A 159 -14.70 9.81 -0.94
N CYS A 160 -15.10 8.95 0.01
CA CYS A 160 -14.64 7.57 0.10
C CYS A 160 -14.96 6.75 -1.17
N VAL A 161 -16.16 6.93 -1.71
CA VAL A 161 -16.65 6.18 -2.89
C VAL A 161 -15.91 6.54 -4.17
N SER A 162 -15.31 7.73 -4.26
CA SER A 162 -14.57 8.16 -5.45
C SER A 162 -13.35 7.28 -5.73
N CYS A 163 -12.80 6.61 -4.73
CA CYS A 163 -11.66 5.71 -4.84
C CYS A 163 -12.04 4.24 -4.57
N HIS A 164 -12.88 3.99 -3.57
CA HIS A 164 -13.24 2.64 -3.14
C HIS A 164 -14.49 2.08 -3.84
N GLY A 165 -15.13 2.87 -4.72
CA GLY A 165 -16.36 2.51 -5.45
C GLY A 165 -17.63 2.63 -4.58
N ASP A 166 -18.79 2.74 -5.24
CA ASP A 166 -20.07 3.02 -4.59
C ASP A 166 -20.51 1.97 -3.56
N ASN A 167 -20.08 0.72 -3.77
CA ASN A 167 -20.38 -0.42 -2.90
C ASN A 167 -19.19 -0.85 -2.05
N PHE A 168 -18.08 -0.11 -2.06
CA PHE A 168 -16.83 -0.45 -1.37
C PHE A 168 -16.23 -1.83 -1.72
N SER A 169 -16.71 -2.48 -2.80
CA SER A 169 -16.22 -3.77 -3.30
C SER A 169 -15.54 -3.67 -4.67
N LYS A 170 -15.75 -2.56 -5.40
CA LYS A 170 -15.20 -2.33 -6.74
C LYS A 170 -14.41 -1.03 -6.77
N PRO A 171 -13.20 -0.98 -6.21
CA PRO A 171 -12.37 0.20 -6.26
C PRO A 171 -12.02 0.58 -7.70
N ILE A 172 -11.81 1.88 -7.96
CA ILE A 172 -11.47 2.40 -9.30
C ILE A 172 -10.07 1.99 -9.78
N ASP A 173 -9.19 1.65 -8.86
CA ASP A 173 -7.84 1.16 -9.13
C ASP A 173 -7.65 -0.18 -8.40
N PRO A 174 -7.14 -1.23 -9.08
CA PRO A 174 -6.96 -2.55 -8.48
C PRO A 174 -5.92 -2.60 -7.37
N SER A 175 -5.08 -1.57 -7.21
CA SER A 175 -4.17 -1.42 -6.08
C SER A 175 -4.86 -0.88 -4.81
N TYR A 176 -6.11 -0.44 -4.92
CA TYR A 176 -6.91 -0.02 -3.77
C TYR A 176 -7.70 -1.20 -3.19
N PRO A 177 -7.95 -1.21 -1.87
CA PRO A 177 -8.62 -2.33 -1.22
C PRO A 177 -10.12 -2.36 -1.48
N LYS A 178 -10.64 -3.58 -1.62
CA LYS A 178 -12.04 -3.87 -1.31
C LYS A 178 -12.24 -3.69 0.20
N LEU A 179 -13.32 -3.05 0.61
CA LEU A 179 -13.58 -2.72 2.02
C LEU A 179 -14.87 -3.34 2.55
N ALA A 180 -15.90 -3.49 1.70
CA ALA A 180 -17.20 -4.03 2.10
C ALA A 180 -17.08 -5.40 2.77
N GLY A 181 -17.76 -5.57 3.90
CA GLY A 181 -17.74 -6.82 4.65
C GLY A 181 -16.45 -7.14 5.40
N GLN A 182 -15.46 -6.25 5.41
CA GLN A 182 -14.25 -6.40 6.22
C GLN A 182 -14.59 -6.19 7.70
N HIS A 183 -13.82 -6.76 8.62
CA HIS A 183 -14.04 -6.61 10.06
C HIS A 183 -14.01 -5.14 10.51
N ALA A 184 -15.04 -4.71 11.23
CA ALA A 184 -15.20 -3.33 11.68
C ALA A 184 -14.03 -2.85 12.57
N ASP A 185 -13.60 -3.69 13.49
CA ASP A 185 -12.48 -3.43 14.38
C ASP A 185 -11.17 -3.25 13.61
N TYR A 186 -10.90 -4.11 12.62
CA TYR A 186 -9.75 -3.94 11.73
C TYR A 186 -9.83 -2.65 10.90
N LEU A 187 -10.98 -2.35 10.29
CA LEU A 187 -11.18 -1.11 9.51
C LEU A 187 -10.90 0.12 10.38
N PHE A 188 -11.40 0.11 11.61
CA PHE A 188 -11.17 1.21 12.55
C PHE A 188 -9.70 1.37 12.92
N VAL A 189 -9.01 0.27 13.27
CA VAL A 189 -7.56 0.29 13.55
C VAL A 189 -6.77 0.75 12.33
N ALA A 190 -7.15 0.30 11.13
CA ALA A 190 -6.53 0.70 9.88
C ALA A 190 -6.67 2.22 9.63
N LEU A 191 -7.86 2.78 9.81
CA LEU A 191 -8.11 4.21 9.67
C LEU A 191 -7.35 5.04 10.71
N LYS A 192 -7.34 4.62 11.99
CA LYS A 192 -6.55 5.28 13.03
C LYS A 192 -5.06 5.27 12.71
N SER A 193 -4.55 4.17 12.15
CA SER A 193 -3.11 4.03 11.88
C SER A 193 -2.58 5.04 10.86
N TYR A 194 -3.43 5.59 9.99
CA TYR A 194 -3.05 6.70 9.09
C TYR A 194 -2.85 8.04 9.82
N LYS A 195 -3.34 8.19 11.05
CA LYS A 195 -3.16 9.38 11.88
C LYS A 195 -1.89 9.30 12.73
N VAL A 196 -1.26 8.14 12.82
CA VAL A 196 -0.08 7.91 13.65
C VAL A 196 1.16 8.49 12.99
N VAL A 197 1.86 9.37 13.69
CA VAL A 197 3.13 9.99 13.25
C VAL A 197 4.24 9.52 14.20
N ASN A 198 5.45 9.35 13.64
CA ASN A 198 6.68 9.09 14.40
C ASN A 198 6.67 7.88 15.34
N ASN A 199 5.86 6.86 15.02
CA ASN A 199 5.89 5.59 15.75
C ASN A 199 6.53 4.51 14.86
N PRO A 200 7.65 3.87 15.28
CA PRO A 200 8.36 2.88 14.47
C PRO A 200 7.61 1.55 14.33
N GLN A 201 6.67 1.25 15.21
CA GLN A 201 5.99 -0.05 15.28
C GLN A 201 4.56 -0.02 14.74
N VAL A 202 3.92 1.15 14.71
CA VAL A 202 2.52 1.32 14.35
C VAL A 202 2.34 2.49 13.40
N GLY A 203 1.49 2.33 12.39
CA GLY A 203 1.12 3.42 11.49
C GLY A 203 1.10 3.03 10.03
N ARG A 204 0.56 3.92 9.20
CA ARG A 204 0.49 3.80 7.74
C ARG A 204 0.86 5.11 7.09
N SER A 205 1.77 5.08 6.12
CA SER A 205 2.37 6.29 5.52
C SER A 205 1.73 6.73 4.20
N ASN A 206 0.58 6.13 3.78
CA ASN A 206 -0.11 6.59 2.59
C ASN A 206 -0.66 8.01 2.79
N GLY A 207 -0.14 8.98 2.03
CA GLY A 207 -0.44 10.40 2.22
C GLY A 207 -1.90 10.78 1.93
N VAL A 208 -2.54 10.14 0.94
CA VAL A 208 -3.95 10.39 0.59
C VAL A 208 -4.84 9.96 1.75
N MET A 209 -4.71 8.70 2.19
CA MET A 209 -5.50 8.18 3.30
C MET A 209 -5.20 8.87 4.63
N ALA A 210 -3.96 9.32 4.84
CA ALA A 210 -3.60 10.11 6.02
C ALA A 210 -4.30 11.49 6.01
N GLY A 211 -4.34 12.16 4.86
CA GLY A 211 -5.08 13.42 4.68
C GLY A 211 -6.58 13.26 4.92
N ILE A 212 -7.16 12.15 4.46
CA ILE A 212 -8.58 11.85 4.70
C ILE A 212 -8.82 11.52 6.18
N ALA A 213 -8.09 10.58 6.75
CA ALA A 213 -8.33 10.12 8.12
C ALA A 213 -8.17 11.23 9.18
N LYS A 214 -7.28 12.19 8.94
CA LYS A 214 -7.09 13.35 9.84
C LYS A 214 -8.29 14.27 9.96
N GLN A 215 -9.22 14.27 8.99
CA GLN A 215 -10.41 15.10 9.00
C GLN A 215 -11.49 14.62 9.98
N PHE A 216 -11.33 13.44 10.55
CA PHE A 216 -12.33 12.76 11.35
C PHE A 216 -11.83 12.46 12.77
N THR A 217 -12.75 12.53 13.71
CA THR A 217 -12.54 11.99 15.07
C THR A 217 -12.50 10.46 15.05
N ASN A 218 -11.97 9.86 16.09
CA ASN A 218 -11.97 8.39 16.21
C ASN A 218 -13.40 7.81 16.29
N ALA A 219 -14.35 8.53 16.88
CA ALA A 219 -15.75 8.14 16.91
C ALA A 219 -16.35 8.07 15.50
N GLU A 220 -16.11 9.10 14.68
CA GLU A 220 -16.58 9.14 13.29
C GLU A 220 -15.92 8.04 12.44
N LEU A 221 -14.61 7.78 12.61
CA LEU A 221 -13.93 6.69 11.93
C LEU A 221 -14.54 5.33 12.31
N LYS A 222 -14.93 5.15 13.58
CA LYS A 222 -15.57 3.93 14.06
C LYS A 222 -16.96 3.73 13.47
N GLU A 223 -17.76 4.81 13.37
CA GLU A 223 -19.08 4.75 12.74
C GLU A 223 -18.98 4.34 11.26
N MET A 224 -18.06 4.94 10.50
CA MET A 224 -17.82 4.56 9.11
C MET A 224 -17.34 3.11 8.99
N ALA A 225 -16.43 2.68 9.86
CA ALA A 225 -15.92 1.31 9.87
C ALA A 225 -17.02 0.27 10.14
N ASN A 226 -17.93 0.56 11.07
CA ASN A 226 -19.08 -0.32 11.34
C ASN A 226 -20.00 -0.42 10.12
N TYR A 227 -20.41 0.69 9.54
CA TYR A 227 -21.25 0.68 8.34
C TYR A 227 -20.61 -0.11 7.19
N ILE A 228 -19.34 0.16 6.88
CA ILE A 228 -18.63 -0.53 5.77
C ILE A 228 -18.47 -2.04 6.05
N SER A 229 -18.32 -2.41 7.31
CA SER A 229 -18.26 -3.82 7.73
C SER A 229 -19.57 -4.57 7.48
N ASP A 230 -20.70 -3.90 7.63
CA ASP A 230 -22.02 -4.49 7.46
C ASP A 230 -22.47 -4.59 5.98
N LEU A 231 -21.72 -3.96 5.07
CA LEU A 231 -22.00 -4.03 3.65
C LEU A 231 -21.74 -5.44 3.10
N PRO A 232 -22.55 -5.92 2.15
CA PRO A 232 -22.30 -7.17 1.45
C PRO A 232 -20.98 -7.07 0.70
N GLY A 233 -20.05 -7.98 1.01
CA GLY A 233 -18.70 -8.01 0.44
C GLY A 233 -18.27 -9.40 0.00
N GLU A 234 -17.24 -9.45 -0.83
CA GLU A 234 -16.68 -10.69 -1.38
C GLU A 234 -15.65 -11.33 -0.46
N MET A 235 -15.06 -10.54 0.44
CA MET A 235 -13.98 -11.01 1.32
C MET A 235 -14.49 -11.98 2.39
N LYS A 236 -13.71 -13.04 2.62
CA LYS A 236 -14.04 -14.10 3.56
C LYS A 236 -12.86 -14.49 4.44
N VAL A 237 -13.16 -15.10 5.59
CA VAL A 237 -12.23 -15.98 6.29
C VAL A 237 -12.56 -17.39 5.83
N VAL A 238 -11.62 -18.06 5.17
CA VAL A 238 -11.80 -19.43 4.67
C VAL A 238 -10.92 -20.34 5.51
N PRO A 239 -11.51 -21.14 6.42
CA PRO A 239 -10.75 -22.09 7.21
C PRO A 239 -10.07 -23.13 6.32
N GLN A 240 -8.81 -23.42 6.62
CA GLN A 240 -8.03 -24.44 5.94
C GLN A 240 -7.43 -25.40 6.94
N SER A 241 -7.34 -26.68 6.58
CA SER A 241 -6.63 -27.68 7.38
C SER A 241 -5.13 -27.51 7.16
N LEU A 242 -4.38 -27.27 8.22
CA LEU A 242 -2.91 -27.30 8.21
C LEU A 242 -2.37 -28.71 7.88
N LEU A 243 -3.20 -29.75 8.02
CA LEU A 243 -2.80 -31.14 7.76
C LEU A 243 -2.81 -31.50 6.25
N ARG A 244 -3.24 -30.58 5.37
CA ARG A 244 -3.25 -30.82 3.91
C ARG A 244 -1.85 -31.01 3.31
N SER A 245 -0.81 -30.49 3.97
CA SER A 245 0.57 -30.58 3.47
C SER A 245 1.20 -31.94 3.69
N ALA A 246 0.69 -32.76 4.61
CA ALA A 246 1.25 -34.07 4.92
C ALA A 246 0.75 -35.21 3.98
N ALA A 247 -0.19 -34.93 3.09
CA ALA A 247 -0.82 -35.92 2.20
C ALA A 247 -0.45 -35.75 0.71
N ARG A 248 0.62 -35.02 0.39
CA ARG A 248 1.15 -34.87 -0.98
C ARG A 248 2.58 -35.35 -1.10
#